data_d23815b3598914d5b58ea8ef6a343ed4
#
_entry.id   d23815b3598914d5b58ea8ef6a343ed4
#
_cell.length_a   1.000
_cell.length_b   1.000
_cell.length_c   1.000
_cell.angle_alpha   90.00
_cell.angle_beta   90.00
_cell.angle_gamma   90.00
#
_symmetry.space_group_name_H-M   'P 1'
#
loop_
_entity.id
_entity.type
_entity.pdbx_description
1 polymer ?
#
loop_
_entity_poly.entity_id
_entity_poly.type
_entity_poly.pdbx_seq_one_letter_code
_entity_poly.pdbx_strand_id
1 'polypeptide(L)'
;MRIQESAENYLEAILVLKKEAGAVRSIDVARHMNFTKPSVSRAMSLFRENGYITMDKEGWIELTDAGREIAERIYERHSCLTDWLTALGVSPDTAAADACRMEHDISEETFDKLREHIRRYAEK
;
A
#
# COMPACT_ATOMS: atom_id res chain seq x y z
N MET A 1 -11.07 -4.07 -13.94
CA MET A 1 -11.70 -3.41 -12.77
C MET A 1 -10.82 -2.28 -12.27
N ARG A 2 -11.42 -1.15 -12.03
CA ARG A 2 -10.69 -0.01 -11.48
C ARG A 2 -10.50 -0.22 -9.97
N ILE A 3 -9.25 -0.20 -9.52
CA ILE A 3 -8.93 -0.35 -8.09
C ILE A 3 -9.21 0.97 -7.37
N GLN A 4 -9.98 0.89 -6.29
CA GLN A 4 -10.30 2.04 -5.45
C GLN A 4 -9.20 2.27 -4.40
N GLU A 5 -9.16 3.47 -3.85
CA GLU A 5 -8.17 3.86 -2.83
C GLU A 5 -8.11 2.87 -1.66
N SER A 6 -9.28 2.46 -1.14
CA SER A 6 -9.31 1.50 -0.02
C SER A 6 -8.72 0.15 -0.41
N ALA A 7 -8.98 -0.31 -1.65
CA ALA A 7 -8.42 -1.57 -2.14
C ALA A 7 -6.90 -1.48 -2.26
N GLU A 8 -6.39 -0.36 -2.74
CA GLU A 8 -4.94 -0.13 -2.84
C GLU A 8 -4.31 -0.18 -1.45
N ASN A 9 -4.94 0.45 -0.47
CA ASN A 9 -4.45 0.43 0.92
C ASN A 9 -4.43 -0.97 1.51
N TYR A 10 -5.46 -1.79 1.24
CA TYR A 10 -5.48 -3.19 1.70
C TYR A 10 -4.32 -3.99 1.10
N LEU A 11 -4.10 -3.86 -0.20
CA LEU A 11 -3.03 -4.60 -0.88
C LEU A 11 -1.65 -4.16 -0.38
N GLU A 12 -1.47 -2.87 -0.14
CA GLU A 12 -0.25 -2.34 0.45
C GLU A 12 -0.03 -2.90 1.85
N ALA A 13 -1.09 -2.94 2.67
CA ALA A 13 -1.00 -3.49 4.03
C ALA A 13 -0.55 -4.96 4.01
N ILE A 14 -1.07 -5.75 3.09
CA ILE A 14 -0.64 -7.15 2.93
C ILE A 14 0.85 -7.23 2.60
N LEU A 15 1.32 -6.38 1.70
CA LEU A 15 2.74 -6.34 1.32
C LEU A 15 3.62 -6.00 2.52
N VAL A 16 3.25 -4.95 3.25
CA VAL A 16 4.01 -4.48 4.42
C VAL A 16 4.06 -5.56 5.51
N LEU A 17 2.91 -6.15 5.84
CA LEU A 17 2.84 -7.20 6.85
C LEU A 17 3.62 -8.44 6.45
N LYS A 18 3.60 -8.78 5.18
CA LYS A 18 4.37 -9.91 4.66
C LYS A 18 5.87 -9.67 4.83
N LYS A 19 6.34 -8.45 4.57
CA LYS A 19 7.74 -8.08 4.76
C LYS A 19 8.15 -8.09 6.23
N GLU A 20 7.27 -7.65 7.12
CA GLU A 20 7.58 -7.56 8.54
C GLU A 20 7.51 -8.90 9.27
N ALA A 21 6.49 -9.71 8.96
CA ALA A 21 6.19 -10.93 9.71
C ALA A 21 6.38 -12.21 8.92
N GLY A 22 6.53 -12.14 7.61
CA GLY A 22 6.71 -13.29 6.74
C GLY A 22 5.43 -14.01 6.33
N ALA A 23 4.35 -13.86 7.09
CA ALA A 23 3.06 -14.49 6.82
C ALA A 23 1.93 -13.58 7.29
N VAL A 24 0.80 -13.61 6.58
CA VAL A 24 -0.32 -12.69 6.81
C VAL A 24 -1.64 -13.43 6.75
N ARG A 25 -2.53 -13.13 7.70
CA ARG A 25 -3.93 -13.56 7.70
C ARG A 25 -4.83 -12.33 7.75
N SER A 26 -6.13 -12.53 7.50
CA SER A 26 -7.12 -11.45 7.56
C SER A 26 -7.12 -10.72 8.91
N ILE A 27 -6.90 -11.43 10.01
CA ILE A 27 -6.86 -10.83 11.34
C ILE A 27 -5.70 -9.84 11.48
N ASP A 28 -4.56 -10.14 10.85
CA ASP A 28 -3.40 -9.24 10.87
C ASP A 28 -3.69 -7.96 10.11
N VAL A 29 -4.37 -8.07 8.97
CA VAL A 29 -4.79 -6.92 8.17
C VAL A 29 -5.77 -6.05 8.96
N ALA A 30 -6.73 -6.69 9.64
CA ALA A 30 -7.73 -5.99 10.45
C ALA A 30 -7.06 -5.17 11.57
N ARG A 31 -6.08 -5.76 12.26
CA ARG A 31 -5.33 -5.07 13.32
C ARG A 31 -4.51 -3.91 12.77
N HIS A 32 -3.81 -4.16 11.67
CA HIS A 32 -2.93 -3.15 11.06
C HIS A 32 -3.71 -1.92 10.59
N MET A 33 -4.89 -2.14 10.00
CA MET A 33 -5.70 -1.07 9.44
C MET A 33 -6.73 -0.52 10.42
N ASN A 34 -6.89 -1.17 11.58
CA ASN A 34 -7.90 -0.81 12.57
C ASN A 34 -9.32 -0.90 11.99
N PHE A 35 -9.57 -1.96 11.22
CA PHE A 35 -10.87 -2.24 10.61
C PHE A 35 -11.53 -3.45 11.28
N THR A 36 -12.83 -3.60 11.11
CA THR A 36 -13.54 -4.74 11.66
C THR A 36 -13.25 -6.03 10.89
N LYS A 37 -13.27 -7.16 11.58
CA LYS A 37 -13.04 -8.47 10.96
C LYS A 37 -13.99 -8.76 9.80
N PRO A 38 -15.32 -8.51 9.92
CA PRO A 38 -16.23 -8.73 8.79
C PRO A 38 -15.92 -7.88 7.56
N SER A 39 -15.54 -6.62 7.76
CA SER A 39 -15.15 -5.74 6.65
C SER A 39 -13.94 -6.28 5.91
N VAL A 40 -12.93 -6.70 6.66
CA VAL A 40 -11.68 -7.25 6.07
C VAL A 40 -11.96 -8.57 5.37
N SER A 41 -12.76 -9.45 5.97
CA SER A 41 -13.12 -10.73 5.36
C SER A 41 -13.82 -10.55 4.02
N ARG A 42 -14.73 -9.57 3.93
CA ARG A 42 -15.41 -9.26 2.67
C ARG A 42 -14.43 -8.74 1.61
N ALA A 43 -13.53 -7.84 2.02
CA ALA A 43 -12.52 -7.31 1.12
C ALA A 43 -11.61 -8.41 0.59
N MET A 44 -11.15 -9.31 1.47
CA MET A 44 -10.27 -10.42 1.08
C MET A 44 -10.98 -11.37 0.11
N SER A 45 -12.27 -11.63 0.32
CA SER A 45 -13.05 -12.46 -0.61
C SER A 45 -13.11 -11.82 -2.01
N LEU A 46 -13.34 -10.51 -2.07
CA LEU A 46 -13.38 -9.78 -3.35
C LEU A 46 -12.03 -9.81 -4.05
N PHE A 47 -10.95 -9.61 -3.31
CA PHE A 47 -9.60 -9.62 -3.89
C PHE A 47 -9.23 -11.01 -4.41
N ARG A 48 -9.65 -12.06 -3.73
CA ARG A 48 -9.45 -13.43 -4.18
C ARG A 48 -10.23 -13.70 -5.47
N GLU A 49 -11.50 -13.28 -5.53
CA GLU A 49 -12.34 -13.44 -6.72
C GLU A 49 -11.78 -12.69 -7.93
N ASN A 50 -11.18 -11.52 -7.70
CA ASN A 50 -10.64 -10.69 -8.76
C ASN A 50 -9.16 -11.01 -9.10
N GLY A 51 -8.57 -12.00 -8.45
CA GLY A 51 -7.24 -12.47 -8.79
C GLY A 51 -6.10 -11.64 -8.24
N TYR A 52 -6.32 -10.88 -7.17
CA TYR A 52 -5.26 -10.07 -6.55
C TYR A 52 -4.55 -10.78 -5.40
N ILE A 53 -5.24 -11.74 -4.78
CA ILE A 53 -4.66 -12.55 -3.71
C ILE A 53 -5.05 -14.01 -3.87
N THR A 54 -4.28 -14.90 -3.21
CA THR A 54 -4.69 -16.28 -2.96
C THR A 54 -4.77 -16.47 -1.46
N MET A 55 -5.53 -17.47 -1.02
CA MET A 55 -5.68 -17.79 0.38
C MET A 55 -5.73 -19.31 0.52
N ASP A 56 -4.90 -19.87 1.38
CA ASP A 56 -4.87 -21.32 1.59
C ASP A 56 -5.92 -21.75 2.62
N LYS A 57 -5.92 -23.04 2.95
CA LYS A 57 -6.91 -23.63 3.87
C LYS A 57 -6.82 -23.05 5.27
N GLU A 58 -5.64 -22.65 5.70
CA GLU A 58 -5.42 -22.06 7.03
C GLU A 58 -5.63 -20.57 7.06
N GLY A 59 -5.95 -19.96 5.89
CA GLY A 59 -6.21 -18.53 5.80
C GLY A 59 -4.99 -17.67 5.55
N TRP A 60 -3.85 -18.26 5.21
CA TRP A 60 -2.65 -17.50 4.87
C TRP A 60 -2.82 -16.84 3.51
N ILE A 61 -2.52 -15.55 3.44
CA ILE A 61 -2.74 -14.70 2.27
C ILE A 61 -1.41 -14.51 1.51
N GLU A 62 -1.48 -14.67 0.18
CA GLU A 62 -0.37 -14.34 -0.71
C GLU A 62 -0.87 -13.39 -1.78
N LEU A 63 -0.04 -12.41 -2.16
CA LEU A 63 -0.33 -11.54 -3.29
C LEU A 63 -0.04 -12.29 -4.58
N THR A 64 -0.94 -12.19 -5.55
CA THR A 64 -0.66 -12.64 -6.91
C THR A 64 0.26 -11.61 -7.57
N ASP A 65 0.75 -11.90 -8.77
CA ASP A 65 1.55 -10.93 -9.53
C ASP A 65 0.78 -9.63 -9.73
N ALA A 66 -0.51 -9.72 -10.06
CA ALA A 66 -1.37 -8.54 -10.25
C ALA A 66 -1.53 -7.73 -8.95
N GLY A 67 -1.75 -8.42 -7.83
CA GLY A 67 -1.89 -7.76 -6.53
C GLY A 67 -0.59 -7.13 -6.06
N ARG A 68 0.52 -7.83 -6.29
CA ARG A 68 1.85 -7.32 -5.92
C ARG A 68 2.22 -6.06 -6.70
N GLU A 69 1.93 -6.03 -7.99
CA GLU A 69 2.20 -4.87 -8.82
C GLU A 69 1.52 -3.61 -8.27
N ILE A 70 0.25 -3.74 -7.88
CA ILE A 70 -0.51 -2.64 -7.30
C ILE A 70 0.08 -2.25 -5.94
N ALA A 71 0.33 -3.23 -5.08
CA ALA A 71 0.85 -2.99 -3.73
C ALA A 71 2.22 -2.32 -3.76
N GLU A 72 3.11 -2.79 -4.61
CA GLU A 72 4.46 -2.22 -4.73
C GLU A 72 4.44 -0.80 -5.28
N ARG A 73 3.55 -0.52 -6.24
CA ARG A 73 3.39 0.82 -6.79
C ARG A 73 2.96 1.81 -5.71
N ILE A 74 1.97 1.44 -4.91
CA ILE A 74 1.49 2.31 -3.83
C ILE A 74 2.54 2.44 -2.72
N TYR A 75 3.21 1.36 -2.37
CA TYR A 75 4.28 1.37 -1.38
C TYR A 75 5.42 2.31 -1.80
N GLU A 76 5.83 2.25 -3.07
CA GLU A 76 6.87 3.14 -3.61
C GLU A 76 6.46 4.60 -3.53
N ARG A 77 5.20 4.90 -3.91
CA ARG A 77 4.67 6.26 -3.83
C ARG A 77 4.68 6.77 -2.38
N HIS A 78 4.18 5.94 -1.48
CA HIS A 78 4.11 6.28 -0.06
C HIS A 78 5.49 6.59 0.51
N SER A 79 6.45 5.70 0.28
CA SER A 79 7.81 5.85 0.80
C SER A 79 8.50 7.09 0.22
N CYS A 80 8.40 7.27 -1.09
CA CYS A 80 9.02 8.40 -1.78
C CYS A 80 8.46 9.74 -1.31
N LEU A 81 7.14 9.85 -1.22
CA LEU A 81 6.49 11.08 -0.79
C LEU A 81 6.75 11.38 0.69
N THR A 82 6.71 10.34 1.54
CA THR A 82 6.97 10.50 2.97
C THR A 82 8.40 11.01 3.20
N ASP A 83 9.38 10.41 2.54
CA ASP A 83 10.78 10.80 2.67
C ASP A 83 11.01 12.23 2.17
N TRP A 84 10.40 12.59 1.06
CA TRP A 84 10.51 13.94 0.51
C TRP A 84 9.93 15.00 1.44
N LEU A 85 8.72 14.77 1.95
CA LEU A 85 8.08 15.71 2.87
C LEU A 85 8.88 15.85 4.16
N THR A 86 9.40 14.74 4.68
CA THR A 86 10.26 14.75 5.86
C THR A 86 11.53 15.58 5.60
N ALA A 87 12.14 15.40 4.42
CA ALA A 87 13.34 16.18 4.03
C ALA A 87 13.05 17.67 3.91
N LEU A 88 11.81 18.04 3.56
CA LEU A 88 11.39 19.45 3.53
C LEU A 88 11.20 20.06 4.91
N GLY A 89 11.16 19.25 5.95
CA GLY A 89 10.98 19.72 7.31
C GLY A 89 9.61 19.37 7.91
N VAL A 90 8.78 18.64 7.18
CA VAL A 90 7.48 18.17 7.71
C VAL A 90 7.76 17.08 8.74
N SER A 91 7.05 17.12 9.87
CA SER A 91 7.23 16.09 10.90
C SER A 91 6.90 14.70 10.34
N PRO A 92 7.60 13.63 10.79
CA PRO A 92 7.40 12.29 10.22
C PRO A 92 5.95 11.81 10.21
N ASP A 93 5.22 12.04 11.29
CA ASP A 93 3.81 11.62 11.38
C ASP A 93 2.94 12.35 10.37
N THR A 94 3.11 13.67 10.24
CA THR A 94 2.37 14.47 9.28
C THR A 94 2.76 14.10 7.86
N ALA A 95 4.05 13.90 7.61
CA ALA A 95 4.55 13.50 6.30
C ALA A 95 3.91 12.17 5.84
N ALA A 96 3.86 11.18 6.73
CA ALA A 96 3.26 9.88 6.42
C ALA A 96 1.75 10.02 6.15
N ALA A 97 1.04 10.81 6.94
CA ALA A 97 -0.39 11.04 6.77
C ALA A 97 -0.71 11.74 5.44
N ASP A 98 0.06 12.77 5.10
CA ASP A 98 -0.14 13.50 3.85
C ASP A 98 0.25 12.66 2.65
N ALA A 99 1.35 11.91 2.74
CA ALA A 99 1.78 11.01 1.67
C ALA A 99 0.69 9.98 1.36
N CYS A 100 0.03 9.45 2.39
CA CYS A 100 -1.05 8.49 2.23
C CYS A 100 -2.22 9.07 1.40
N ARG A 101 -2.51 10.35 1.58
CA ARG A 101 -3.55 11.03 0.78
C ARG A 101 -3.07 11.31 -0.64
N MET A 102 -1.85 11.81 -0.78
CA MET A 102 -1.30 12.22 -2.07
C MET A 102 -1.12 11.03 -3.03
N GLU A 103 -0.71 9.88 -2.51
CA GLU A 103 -0.36 8.72 -3.34
C GLU A 103 -1.52 8.19 -4.18
N HIS A 104 -2.76 8.44 -3.74
CA HIS A 104 -3.96 7.96 -4.45
C HIS A 104 -4.54 9.00 -5.41
N ASP A 105 -4.18 10.26 -5.24
CA ASP A 105 -4.81 11.37 -5.95
C ASP A 105 -4.04 11.87 -7.16
N ILE A 106 -2.77 11.51 -7.30
CA ILE A 106 -1.94 11.98 -8.40
C ILE A 106 -1.82 10.91 -9.49
N SER A 107 -1.67 11.37 -10.74
CA SER A 107 -1.49 10.49 -11.88
C SER A 107 -0.10 9.84 -11.86
N GLU A 108 0.07 8.78 -12.65
CA GLU A 108 1.38 8.17 -12.84
C GLU A 108 2.38 9.15 -13.43
N GLU A 109 1.94 9.96 -14.39
CA GLU A 109 2.80 10.97 -15.02
C GLU A 109 3.32 11.95 -13.99
N THR A 110 2.43 12.49 -13.15
CA THR A 110 2.85 13.43 -12.10
C THR A 110 3.79 12.78 -11.10
N PHE A 111 3.47 11.56 -10.67
CA PHE A 111 4.34 10.86 -9.72
C PHE A 111 5.73 10.58 -10.33
N ASP A 112 5.79 10.14 -11.59
CA ASP A 112 7.06 9.85 -12.26
C ASP A 112 7.95 11.10 -12.31
N LYS A 113 7.36 12.27 -12.58
CA LYS A 113 8.10 13.52 -12.61
C LYS A 113 8.56 13.96 -11.24
N LEU A 114 7.70 13.79 -10.22
CA LEU A 114 8.08 14.07 -8.84
C LEU A 114 9.22 13.16 -8.38
N ARG A 115 9.12 11.87 -8.68
CA ARG A 115 10.15 10.90 -8.32
C ARG A 115 11.50 11.25 -8.93
N GLU A 116 11.51 11.63 -10.21
CA GLU A 116 12.70 12.07 -10.91
C GLU A 116 13.34 13.28 -10.23
N HIS A 117 12.51 14.27 -9.92
CA HIS A 117 12.93 15.49 -9.24
C HIS A 117 13.50 15.20 -7.85
N ILE A 118 12.83 14.38 -7.07
CA ILE A 118 13.25 14.00 -5.72
C ILE A 118 14.61 13.29 -5.77
N ARG A 119 14.79 12.36 -6.71
CA ARG A 119 16.07 11.63 -6.88
C ARG A 119 17.23 12.56 -7.19
N ARG A 120 17.00 13.55 -8.04
CA ARG A 120 18.04 14.54 -8.36
C ARG A 120 18.51 15.30 -7.13
N TYR A 121 17.57 15.69 -6.26
CA TYR A 121 17.93 16.44 -5.05
C TYR A 121 18.56 15.54 -4.00
N ALA A 122 18.16 14.28 -3.91
CA ALA A 122 18.73 13.32 -2.96
C ALA A 122 20.19 12.97 -3.30
N GLU A 123 20.54 13.00 -4.58
CA GLU A 123 21.90 12.67 -5.06
C GLU A 123 22.90 13.81 -4.89
N LYS A 124 22.44 14.99 -4.51
CA LYS A 124 23.27 16.13 -4.20
C LYS A 124 23.58 16.15 -2.71
#